data_e16003be37b7d4400859463f8d50b45f
#
_entry.id   e16003be37b7d4400859463f8d50b45f
#
_cell.length_a   1.000
_cell.length_b   1.000
_cell.length_c   1.000
_cell.angle_alpha   90.00
_cell.angle_beta   90.00
_cell.angle_gamma   90.00
#
_symmetry.space_group_name_H-M   'P 1'
#
loop_
_entity.id
_entity.type
_entity.pdbx_description
1 polymer ?
#
loop_
_entity_poly.entity_id
_entity_poly.type
_entity_poly.pdbx_seq_one_letter_code
_entity_poly.pdbx_strand_id
1 'polypeptide(L)'
;MFMFPIFASLLWYHWVIIGVGALLFAGLVFSIILTMYIAREVYFHTLAKRNDDDWGRVCSAPDNEEQVTMWNRGLEWGEANKAHKTDVNITSKDGLKLFGEFFDFGNKKTAIILSGRCECAWYGYYYAFPYQKAGYNMLFIDARAHGLSEGRYSTVGLRESEDVVQWMEYLKDNFGQNSFALHCICVGGSTGILAAETEFGKEYVHKIVIDGGFINFKESYRNHYIAQGHALFPVYYEIWFWFRHYTGLSASKSNPLKEIKNIKSPVLFIYSKQDIYSLPEKGQMLVDACPTEKVVKWFDKGPHSHVRLHNEEEYDQTIISFVK
;
A
#
# COMPACT_ATOMS: atom_id res chain seq x y z
N MET A 1 -54.49 -24.01 36.78
CA MET A 1 -53.08 -24.28 37.00
C MET A 1 -52.36 -22.93 36.96
N PHE A 2 -52.15 -22.35 38.14
CA PHE A 2 -51.59 -20.99 38.26
C PHE A 2 -50.08 -21.08 38.13
N MET A 3 -49.52 -20.48 37.07
CA MET A 3 -48.09 -20.18 36.99
C MET A 3 -47.80 -19.09 38.02
N PHE A 4 -47.29 -19.48 39.20
CA PHE A 4 -46.77 -18.50 40.16
C PHE A 4 -45.56 -17.80 39.56
N PRO A 5 -45.47 -16.49 39.68
CA PRO A 5 -44.31 -15.77 39.16
C PRO A 5 -43.06 -16.13 39.99
N ILE A 6 -42.11 -16.75 39.37
CA ILE A 6 -40.77 -17.10 39.92
C ILE A 6 -40.10 -15.89 40.60
N PHE A 7 -40.54 -14.69 40.29
CA PHE A 7 -40.01 -13.43 40.83
C PHE A 7 -40.42 -13.08 42.27
N ALA A 8 -41.45 -13.71 42.83
CA ALA A 8 -41.97 -13.36 44.15
C ALA A 8 -41.14 -13.95 45.33
N SER A 9 -40.16 -14.82 45.08
CA SER A 9 -39.34 -15.47 46.09
C SER A 9 -37.88 -14.99 46.16
N LEU A 10 -37.51 -13.96 45.35
CA LEU A 10 -36.15 -13.45 45.36
C LEU A 10 -35.91 -12.54 46.56
N LEU A 11 -34.89 -12.83 47.37
CA LEU A 11 -34.44 -12.00 48.46
C LEU A 11 -33.77 -10.71 47.89
N TRP A 12 -33.78 -9.61 48.68
CA TRP A 12 -33.28 -8.30 48.24
C TRP A 12 -31.88 -8.34 47.60
N TYR A 13 -30.98 -9.20 48.08
CA TYR A 13 -29.62 -9.33 47.53
C TYR A 13 -29.60 -9.94 46.13
N HIS A 14 -30.57 -10.76 45.71
CA HIS A 14 -30.70 -11.21 44.35
C HIS A 14 -30.97 -10.06 43.36
N TRP A 15 -31.81 -9.11 43.79
CA TRP A 15 -32.07 -7.91 43.01
C TRP A 15 -30.84 -7.02 42.87
N VAL A 16 -30.01 -6.93 43.91
CA VAL A 16 -28.73 -6.22 43.84
C VAL A 16 -27.78 -6.92 42.89
N ILE A 17 -27.65 -8.24 42.94
CA ILE A 17 -26.80 -9.02 42.03
C ILE A 17 -27.28 -8.86 40.59
N ILE A 18 -28.56 -8.96 40.31
CA ILE A 18 -29.14 -8.76 38.98
C ILE A 18 -28.88 -7.33 38.49
N GLY A 19 -29.06 -6.32 39.34
CA GLY A 19 -28.79 -4.92 38.99
C GLY A 19 -27.34 -4.67 38.66
N VAL A 20 -26.40 -5.17 39.48
CA VAL A 20 -24.95 -5.09 39.23
C VAL A 20 -24.57 -5.85 37.92
N GLY A 21 -25.12 -7.05 37.74
CA GLY A 21 -24.91 -7.83 36.52
C GLY A 21 -25.39 -7.11 35.26
N ALA A 22 -26.56 -6.48 35.34
CA ALA A 22 -27.12 -5.69 34.24
C ALA A 22 -26.26 -4.46 33.91
N LEU A 23 -25.74 -3.76 34.93
CA LEU A 23 -24.86 -2.61 34.76
C LEU A 23 -23.53 -3.02 34.12
N LEU A 24 -22.93 -4.14 34.59
CA LEU A 24 -21.69 -4.66 34.01
C LEU A 24 -21.88 -5.09 32.54
N PHE A 25 -23.01 -5.74 32.24
CA PHE A 25 -23.36 -6.14 30.87
C PHE A 25 -23.58 -4.91 29.99
N ALA A 26 -24.29 -3.91 30.46
CA ALA A 26 -24.50 -2.66 29.72
C ALA A 26 -23.16 -1.93 29.47
N GLY A 27 -22.30 -1.89 30.48
CA GLY A 27 -20.95 -1.32 30.35
C GLY A 27 -20.09 -2.08 29.34
N LEU A 28 -20.16 -3.40 29.31
CA LEU A 28 -19.46 -4.24 28.30
C LEU A 28 -20.01 -3.96 26.88
N VAL A 29 -21.32 -3.94 26.70
CA VAL A 29 -21.93 -3.65 25.40
C VAL A 29 -21.54 -2.24 24.92
N PHE A 30 -21.62 -1.25 25.81
CA PHE A 30 -21.19 0.12 25.50
C PHE A 30 -19.72 0.17 25.09
N SER A 31 -18.84 -0.52 25.81
CA SER A 31 -17.40 -0.60 25.48
C SER A 31 -17.15 -1.19 24.09
N ILE A 32 -17.84 -2.29 23.75
CA ILE A 32 -17.73 -2.91 22.42
C ILE A 32 -18.20 -1.93 21.33
N ILE A 33 -19.33 -1.27 21.52
CA ILE A 33 -19.84 -0.30 20.54
C ILE A 33 -18.86 0.86 20.37
N LEU A 34 -18.31 1.37 21.45
CA LEU A 34 -17.34 2.46 21.42
C LEU A 34 -16.06 2.06 20.69
N THR A 35 -15.49 0.89 21.00
CA THR A 35 -14.25 0.42 20.36
C THR A 35 -14.47 0.11 18.88
N MET A 36 -15.59 -0.48 18.50
CA MET A 36 -15.98 -0.70 17.10
C MET A 36 -16.14 0.62 16.34
N TYR A 37 -16.70 1.65 16.98
CA TYR A 37 -16.77 2.99 16.38
C TYR A 37 -15.37 3.58 16.18
N ILE A 38 -14.50 3.52 17.20
CA ILE A 38 -13.10 3.99 17.11
C ILE A 38 -12.36 3.23 16.00
N ALA A 39 -12.49 1.92 15.94
CA ALA A 39 -11.86 1.09 14.91
C ALA A 39 -12.33 1.47 13.50
N ARG A 40 -13.61 1.81 13.33
CA ARG A 40 -14.15 2.30 12.08
C ARG A 40 -13.51 3.64 11.68
N GLU A 41 -13.40 4.58 12.61
CA GLU A 41 -12.76 5.87 12.35
C GLU A 41 -11.28 5.72 11.98
N VAL A 42 -10.54 4.85 12.69
CA VAL A 42 -9.15 4.51 12.35
C VAL A 42 -9.07 3.88 10.96
N TYR A 43 -9.97 2.96 10.62
CA TYR A 43 -10.05 2.38 9.28
C TYR A 43 -10.22 3.45 8.20
N PHE A 44 -11.16 4.37 8.35
CA PHE A 44 -11.40 5.47 7.40
C PHE A 44 -10.27 6.49 7.36
N HIS A 45 -9.48 6.61 8.40
CA HIS A 45 -8.32 7.48 8.39
C HIS A 45 -7.11 6.84 7.67
N THR A 46 -7.01 5.51 7.72
CA THR A 46 -5.77 4.82 7.30
C THR A 46 -5.91 3.95 6.06
N LEU A 47 -7.08 3.43 5.75
CA LEU A 47 -7.32 2.44 4.69
C LEU A 47 -8.49 2.79 3.76
N ALA A 48 -9.12 3.95 3.96
CA ALA A 48 -10.23 4.41 3.13
C ALA A 48 -10.29 5.94 3.11
N LYS A 49 -10.87 6.51 2.07
CA LYS A 49 -11.23 7.94 2.02
C LYS A 49 -12.45 8.20 2.90
N ARG A 50 -12.47 9.31 3.63
CA ARG A 50 -13.69 9.86 4.25
C ARG A 50 -14.48 10.71 3.28
N ASN A 51 -13.76 11.50 2.49
CA ASN A 51 -14.30 12.44 1.50
C ASN A 51 -13.41 12.43 0.24
N ASP A 52 -13.79 13.17 -0.77
CA ASP A 52 -13.08 13.18 -2.06
C ASP A 52 -11.74 13.92 -2.00
N ASP A 53 -11.51 14.77 -0.99
CA ASP A 53 -10.25 15.49 -0.80
C ASP A 53 -9.16 14.62 -0.13
N ASP A 54 -9.57 13.54 0.58
CA ASP A 54 -8.62 12.61 1.18
C ASP A 54 -7.81 11.89 0.10
N TRP A 55 -6.51 11.74 0.34
CA TRP A 55 -5.57 11.07 -0.57
C TRP A 55 -5.56 11.65 -1.98
N GLY A 56 -5.90 12.94 -2.09
CA GLY A 56 -5.87 13.70 -3.34
C GLY A 56 -4.43 13.99 -3.80
N ARG A 57 -4.33 14.88 -4.79
CA ARG A 57 -3.04 15.31 -5.33
C ARG A 57 -2.40 16.40 -4.49
N VAL A 58 -2.10 16.04 -3.26
CA VAL A 58 -1.46 16.89 -2.24
C VAL A 58 -0.35 16.10 -1.56
N CYS A 59 0.58 16.82 -0.91
CA CYS A 59 1.59 16.17 -0.08
C CYS A 59 0.92 15.38 1.06
N SER A 60 1.20 14.09 1.17
CA SER A 60 0.56 13.18 2.14
C SER A 60 0.95 13.47 3.60
N ALA A 61 2.09 14.11 3.83
CA ALA A 61 2.57 14.51 5.15
C ALA A 61 3.22 15.92 5.10
N PRO A 62 2.40 17.00 5.04
CA PRO A 62 2.90 18.36 4.89
C PRO A 62 3.71 18.86 6.11
N ASP A 63 3.56 18.22 7.26
CA ASP A 63 4.32 18.54 8.47
C ASP A 63 5.69 17.82 8.54
N ASN A 64 6.00 16.97 7.56
CA ASN A 64 7.28 16.27 7.45
C ASN A 64 8.14 16.94 6.36
N GLU A 65 9.21 17.62 6.77
CA GLU A 65 10.11 18.35 5.85
C GLU A 65 10.74 17.46 4.77
N GLU A 66 11.10 16.24 5.11
CA GLU A 66 11.65 15.27 4.13
C GLU A 66 10.62 14.91 3.09
N GLN A 67 9.39 14.65 3.51
CA GLN A 67 8.27 14.34 2.64
C GLN A 67 7.94 15.50 1.70
N VAL A 68 7.91 16.73 2.22
CA VAL A 68 7.73 17.96 1.43
C VAL A 68 8.87 18.14 0.41
N THR A 69 10.11 17.85 0.82
CA THR A 69 11.27 17.93 -0.08
C THR A 69 11.16 16.94 -1.23
N MET A 70 10.81 15.68 -0.95
CA MET A 70 10.60 14.64 -1.97
C MET A 70 9.45 15.04 -2.92
N TRP A 71 8.35 15.52 -2.36
CA TRP A 71 7.20 16.00 -3.12
C TRP A 71 7.57 17.12 -4.10
N ASN A 72 8.24 18.16 -3.61
CA ASN A 72 8.62 19.31 -4.44
C ASN A 72 9.60 18.93 -5.56
N ARG A 73 10.62 18.11 -5.25
CA ARG A 73 11.55 17.57 -6.27
C ARG A 73 10.84 16.71 -7.31
N GLY A 74 9.83 15.95 -6.89
CA GLY A 74 8.98 15.19 -7.81
C GLY A 74 8.22 16.12 -8.76
N LEU A 75 7.56 17.15 -8.23
CA LEU A 75 6.83 18.13 -9.04
C LEU A 75 7.74 18.91 -10.01
N GLU A 76 8.95 19.28 -9.58
CA GLU A 76 9.96 19.90 -10.44
C GLU A 76 10.33 19.00 -11.63
N TRP A 77 10.52 17.68 -11.36
CA TRP A 77 10.77 16.71 -12.42
C TRP A 77 9.57 16.60 -13.38
N GLY A 78 8.35 16.54 -12.85
CA GLY A 78 7.11 16.45 -13.64
C GLY A 78 6.92 17.66 -14.55
N GLU A 79 7.14 18.87 -14.02
CA GLU A 79 7.05 20.11 -14.80
C GLU A 79 8.13 20.18 -15.90
N ALA A 80 9.36 19.80 -15.58
CA ALA A 80 10.46 19.77 -16.56
C ALA A 80 10.21 18.80 -17.72
N ASN A 81 9.43 17.74 -17.51
CA ASN A 81 9.17 16.71 -18.50
C ASN A 81 7.71 16.73 -19.04
N LYS A 82 6.92 17.76 -18.75
CA LYS A 82 5.49 17.82 -19.10
C LYS A 82 5.20 17.70 -20.59
N ALA A 83 6.16 18.05 -21.46
CA ALA A 83 6.03 17.90 -22.90
C ALA A 83 5.92 16.43 -23.37
N HIS A 84 6.36 15.48 -22.54
CA HIS A 84 6.27 14.05 -22.81
C HIS A 84 5.05 13.39 -22.16
N LYS A 85 4.27 14.13 -21.38
CA LYS A 85 3.16 13.62 -20.58
C LYS A 85 1.88 13.48 -21.40
N THR A 86 1.21 12.36 -21.25
CA THR A 86 -0.16 12.10 -21.69
C THR A 86 -0.96 11.57 -20.52
N ASP A 87 -2.09 12.22 -20.24
CA ASP A 87 -3.05 11.72 -19.25
C ASP A 87 -3.80 10.52 -19.82
N VAL A 88 -3.83 9.44 -19.08
CA VAL A 88 -4.43 8.17 -19.51
C VAL A 88 -5.44 7.65 -18.49
N ASN A 89 -6.44 6.92 -18.97
CA ASN A 89 -7.48 6.37 -18.11
C ASN A 89 -7.79 4.93 -18.52
N ILE A 90 -8.07 4.09 -17.54
CA ILE A 90 -8.64 2.75 -17.75
C ILE A 90 -9.90 2.58 -16.91
N THR A 91 -10.68 1.57 -17.22
CA THR A 91 -11.76 1.11 -16.34
C THR A 91 -11.36 -0.21 -15.70
N SER A 92 -11.32 -0.25 -14.37
CA SER A 92 -10.99 -1.47 -13.65
C SER A 92 -12.03 -2.57 -13.87
N LYS A 93 -11.69 -3.83 -13.54
CA LYS A 93 -12.61 -4.97 -13.68
C LYS A 93 -13.89 -4.83 -12.85
N ASP A 94 -13.85 -4.05 -11.78
CA ASP A 94 -15.00 -3.74 -10.93
C ASP A 94 -15.65 -2.39 -11.24
N GLY A 95 -15.29 -1.76 -12.39
CA GLY A 95 -15.99 -0.62 -12.98
C GLY A 95 -15.50 0.77 -12.55
N LEU A 96 -14.40 0.87 -11.77
CA LEU A 96 -13.83 2.16 -11.37
C LEU A 96 -13.06 2.78 -12.54
N LYS A 97 -13.20 4.10 -12.73
CA LYS A 97 -12.31 4.86 -13.61
C LYS A 97 -11.01 5.13 -12.87
N LEU A 98 -9.91 4.65 -13.43
CA LEU A 98 -8.58 4.83 -12.89
C LEU A 98 -7.79 5.77 -13.77
N PHE A 99 -7.02 6.64 -13.15
CA PHE A 99 -6.22 7.68 -13.77
C PHE A 99 -4.73 7.37 -13.67
N GLY A 100 -3.99 7.71 -14.73
CA GLY A 100 -2.54 7.65 -14.77
C GLY A 100 -1.94 8.70 -15.69
N GLU A 101 -0.64 8.91 -15.57
CA GLU A 101 0.12 9.83 -16.40
C GLU A 101 1.29 9.06 -17.05
N PHE A 102 1.22 8.96 -18.37
CA PHE A 102 2.24 8.29 -19.16
C PHE A 102 3.20 9.31 -19.75
N PHE A 103 4.50 9.14 -19.47
CA PHE A 103 5.58 9.95 -20.02
C PHE A 103 6.30 9.14 -21.08
N ASP A 104 6.10 9.51 -22.35
CA ASP A 104 6.71 8.86 -23.49
C ASP A 104 8.00 9.58 -23.92
N PHE A 105 9.13 8.94 -23.71
CA PHE A 105 10.46 9.38 -24.15
C PHE A 105 10.91 8.67 -25.43
N GLY A 106 10.02 7.97 -26.13
CA GLY A 106 10.31 7.22 -27.35
C GLY A 106 10.95 5.86 -27.11
N ASN A 107 10.90 5.33 -25.89
CA ASN A 107 11.49 4.05 -25.52
C ASN A 107 10.48 2.89 -25.73
N LYS A 108 11.01 1.65 -25.67
CA LYS A 108 10.22 0.40 -25.76
C LYS A 108 9.91 -0.24 -24.41
N LYS A 109 10.55 0.24 -23.37
CA LYS A 109 10.40 -0.25 -22.00
C LYS A 109 9.71 0.81 -21.16
N THR A 110 8.83 0.40 -20.27
CA THR A 110 8.12 1.31 -19.34
C THR A 110 8.38 0.91 -17.90
N ALA A 111 8.76 1.87 -17.06
CA ALA A 111 8.74 1.73 -15.61
C ALA A 111 7.39 2.19 -15.06
N ILE A 112 6.75 1.35 -14.26
CA ILE A 112 5.52 1.69 -13.54
C ILE A 112 5.88 1.92 -12.08
N ILE A 113 5.61 3.12 -11.58
CA ILE A 113 5.90 3.48 -10.20
C ILE A 113 4.65 3.27 -9.35
N LEU A 114 4.75 2.34 -8.41
CA LEU A 114 3.70 1.95 -7.48
C LEU A 114 3.98 2.59 -6.12
N SER A 115 3.33 3.71 -5.87
CA SER A 115 3.51 4.52 -4.66
C SER A 115 3.05 3.80 -3.39
N GLY A 116 3.44 4.34 -2.25
CA GLY A 116 3.01 3.91 -0.94
C GLY A 116 1.54 4.21 -0.64
N ARG A 117 1.13 3.93 0.60
CA ARG A 117 -0.22 4.20 1.08
C ARG A 117 -0.44 5.71 1.23
N CYS A 118 -1.63 6.17 0.84
CA CYS A 118 -2.05 7.58 0.88
C CYS A 118 -1.29 8.51 -0.09
N GLU A 119 -0.53 7.97 -1.03
CA GLU A 119 0.27 8.71 -2.00
C GLU A 119 -0.35 8.63 -3.40
N CYS A 120 -0.47 9.77 -4.06
CA CYS A 120 -0.94 9.85 -5.45
C CYS A 120 0.21 9.66 -6.46
N ALA A 121 -0.12 9.63 -7.76
CA ALA A 121 0.84 9.49 -8.86
C ALA A 121 2.02 10.47 -8.80
N TRP A 122 1.80 11.71 -8.37
CA TRP A 122 2.83 12.75 -8.30
C TRP A 122 3.96 12.43 -7.32
N TYR A 123 3.69 11.61 -6.32
CA TYR A 123 4.72 11.10 -5.43
C TYR A 123 5.75 10.24 -6.16
N GLY A 124 5.27 9.47 -7.13
CA GLY A 124 6.11 8.63 -7.97
C GLY A 124 7.13 9.40 -8.81
N TYR A 125 6.86 10.66 -9.15
CA TYR A 125 7.78 11.49 -9.93
C TYR A 125 9.17 11.63 -9.29
N TYR A 126 9.23 11.63 -7.96
CA TYR A 126 10.48 11.67 -7.24
C TYR A 126 11.42 10.50 -7.61
N TYR A 127 10.88 9.37 -7.99
CA TYR A 127 11.64 8.17 -8.36
C TYR A 127 11.89 8.03 -9.86
N ALA A 128 11.52 9.02 -10.66
CA ALA A 128 11.59 8.96 -12.12
C ALA A 128 13.01 8.98 -12.70
N PHE A 129 13.91 9.76 -12.10
CA PHE A 129 15.22 10.07 -12.66
C PHE A 129 16.05 8.83 -13.04
N PRO A 130 16.24 7.80 -12.20
CA PRO A 130 17.06 6.64 -12.56
C PRO A 130 16.51 5.87 -13.76
N TYR A 131 15.19 5.78 -13.91
CA TYR A 131 14.53 5.12 -15.04
C TYR A 131 14.67 5.93 -16.33
N GLN A 132 14.50 7.24 -16.28
CA GLN A 132 14.72 8.12 -17.43
C GLN A 132 16.18 7.99 -17.93
N LYS A 133 17.17 7.98 -17.02
CA LYS A 133 18.57 7.75 -17.36
C LYS A 133 18.85 6.35 -17.90
N ALA A 134 18.07 5.36 -17.52
CA ALA A 134 18.18 3.99 -18.04
C ALA A 134 17.41 3.77 -19.36
N GLY A 135 16.75 4.80 -19.91
CA GLY A 135 16.04 4.72 -21.19
C GLY A 135 14.67 4.06 -21.09
N TYR A 136 13.89 4.41 -20.08
CA TYR A 136 12.51 3.98 -19.90
C TYR A 136 11.52 5.10 -20.19
N ASN A 137 10.35 4.75 -20.73
CA ASN A 137 9.12 5.50 -20.55
C ASN A 137 8.63 5.28 -19.14
N MET A 138 7.72 6.10 -18.64
CA MET A 138 7.22 5.93 -17.28
C MET A 138 5.71 6.08 -17.20
N LEU A 139 5.08 5.23 -16.40
CA LEU A 139 3.69 5.36 -15.99
C LEU A 139 3.62 5.61 -14.49
N PHE A 140 2.96 6.68 -14.12
CA PHE A 140 2.59 7.01 -12.76
C PHE A 140 1.09 6.86 -12.61
N ILE A 141 0.64 6.00 -11.73
CA ILE A 141 -0.78 5.72 -11.54
C ILE A 141 -1.28 6.31 -10.21
N ASP A 142 -2.44 6.92 -10.27
CA ASP A 142 -3.25 7.08 -9.07
C ASP A 142 -3.91 5.73 -8.78
N ALA A 143 -3.47 5.06 -7.72
CA ALA A 143 -4.09 3.80 -7.31
C ALA A 143 -5.58 4.03 -7.00
N ARG A 144 -6.39 2.96 -7.04
CA ARG A 144 -7.79 3.08 -6.62
C ARG A 144 -7.92 3.81 -5.28
N ALA A 145 -8.90 4.67 -5.13
CA ALA A 145 -9.11 5.58 -4.00
C ALA A 145 -8.06 6.69 -3.83
N HIS A 146 -7.10 6.87 -4.73
CA HIS A 146 -6.08 7.93 -4.65
C HIS A 146 -6.18 8.90 -5.82
N GLY A 147 -5.70 10.13 -5.62
CA GLY A 147 -5.60 11.16 -6.65
C GLY A 147 -6.90 11.38 -7.40
N LEU A 148 -6.87 11.23 -8.74
CA LEU A 148 -8.00 11.35 -9.64
C LEU A 148 -8.71 10.01 -9.92
N SER A 149 -8.20 8.90 -9.40
CA SER A 149 -8.84 7.59 -9.54
C SER A 149 -10.06 7.46 -8.64
N GLU A 150 -11.09 6.81 -9.18
CA GLU A 150 -12.29 6.48 -8.43
C GLU A 150 -12.03 5.41 -7.36
N GLY A 151 -13.03 5.19 -6.52
CA GLY A 151 -12.99 4.26 -5.42
C GLY A 151 -12.92 4.96 -4.07
N ARG A 152 -13.10 4.19 -3.01
CA ARG A 152 -13.12 4.69 -1.64
C ARG A 152 -12.19 3.92 -0.71
N TYR A 153 -11.85 2.68 -1.07
CA TYR A 153 -11.14 1.75 -0.20
C TYR A 153 -9.85 1.30 -0.84
N SER A 154 -8.74 1.37 -0.10
CA SER A 154 -7.54 0.64 -0.45
C SER A 154 -7.73 -0.84 -0.13
N THR A 155 -7.34 -1.70 -1.04
CA THR A 155 -7.35 -3.15 -0.83
C THR A 155 -5.96 -3.73 -0.55
N VAL A 156 -5.03 -2.83 -0.23
CA VAL A 156 -3.66 -3.12 0.23
C VAL A 156 -2.88 -4.04 -0.71
N GLY A 157 -3.03 -3.79 -1.99
CA GLY A 157 -2.37 -4.50 -3.07
C GLY A 157 -3.22 -5.58 -3.76
N LEU A 158 -4.35 -6.01 -3.18
CA LEU A 158 -5.12 -7.14 -3.72
C LEU A 158 -5.82 -6.82 -5.05
N ARG A 159 -6.63 -5.78 -5.11
CA ARG A 159 -7.25 -5.32 -6.38
C ARG A 159 -6.35 -4.37 -7.14
N GLU A 160 -5.50 -3.62 -6.43
CA GLU A 160 -4.49 -2.76 -7.05
C GLU A 160 -3.57 -3.55 -7.99
N SER A 161 -3.25 -4.80 -7.68
CA SER A 161 -2.45 -5.67 -8.56
C SER A 161 -3.17 -6.03 -9.87
N GLU A 162 -4.49 -6.24 -9.80
CA GLU A 162 -5.31 -6.46 -11.00
C GLU A 162 -5.36 -5.20 -11.87
N ASP A 163 -5.43 -4.01 -11.24
CA ASP A 163 -5.38 -2.72 -11.94
C ASP A 163 -4.03 -2.53 -12.64
N VAL A 164 -2.92 -2.89 -11.99
CA VAL A 164 -1.57 -2.80 -12.59
C VAL A 164 -1.45 -3.69 -13.82
N VAL A 165 -2.01 -4.90 -13.78
CA VAL A 165 -2.06 -5.77 -14.98
C VAL A 165 -2.83 -5.08 -16.12
N GLN A 166 -4.02 -4.51 -15.83
CA GLN A 166 -4.79 -3.78 -16.83
C GLN A 166 -4.06 -2.54 -17.38
N TRP A 167 -3.28 -1.84 -16.54
CA TRP A 167 -2.43 -0.75 -17.00
C TRP A 167 -1.34 -1.23 -17.95
N MET A 168 -0.70 -2.37 -17.68
CA MET A 168 0.28 -2.96 -18.58
C MET A 168 -0.36 -3.40 -19.91
N GLU A 169 -1.52 -4.03 -19.86
CA GLU A 169 -2.31 -4.40 -21.05
C GLU A 169 -2.66 -3.15 -21.87
N TYR A 170 -3.16 -2.10 -21.22
CA TYR A 170 -3.50 -0.83 -21.87
C TYR A 170 -2.30 -0.19 -22.59
N LEU A 171 -1.13 -0.14 -21.91
CA LEU A 171 0.09 0.43 -22.51
C LEU A 171 0.61 -0.43 -23.68
N LYS A 172 0.46 -1.74 -23.58
CA LYS A 172 0.81 -2.65 -24.68
C LYS A 172 -0.05 -2.39 -25.91
N ASP A 173 -1.36 -2.30 -25.73
CA ASP A 173 -2.31 -2.21 -26.84
C ASP A 173 -2.36 -0.80 -27.47
N ASN A 174 -2.18 0.26 -26.67
CA ASN A 174 -2.33 1.64 -27.15
C ASN A 174 -0.98 2.33 -27.45
N PHE A 175 0.12 1.93 -26.80
CA PHE A 175 1.42 2.56 -26.93
C PHE A 175 2.54 1.59 -27.38
N GLY A 176 2.20 0.33 -27.65
CA GLY A 176 3.15 -0.69 -28.09
C GLY A 176 4.23 -1.03 -27.07
N GLN A 177 3.98 -0.79 -25.78
CA GLN A 177 4.89 -1.10 -24.69
C GLN A 177 4.77 -2.58 -24.33
N ASN A 178 5.88 -3.32 -24.34
CA ASN A 178 5.85 -4.77 -24.13
C ASN A 178 6.90 -5.27 -23.14
N SER A 179 7.47 -4.37 -22.36
CA SER A 179 8.50 -4.71 -21.39
C SER A 179 8.40 -3.74 -20.20
N PHE A 180 8.06 -4.27 -19.01
CA PHE A 180 7.76 -3.46 -17.85
C PHE A 180 8.74 -3.70 -16.71
N ALA A 181 9.17 -2.60 -16.07
CA ALA A 181 9.81 -2.63 -14.76
C ALA A 181 8.81 -2.09 -13.73
N LEU A 182 8.65 -2.76 -12.60
CA LEU A 182 7.82 -2.31 -11.50
C LEU A 182 8.70 -1.74 -10.39
N HIS A 183 8.51 -0.48 -10.02
CA HIS A 183 9.11 0.12 -8.84
C HIS A 183 8.07 0.20 -7.75
N CYS A 184 8.26 -0.53 -6.68
CA CYS A 184 7.25 -0.88 -5.71
C CYS A 184 7.64 -0.34 -4.33
N ILE A 185 6.99 0.73 -3.87
CA ILE A 185 7.30 1.41 -2.62
C ILE A 185 6.29 0.95 -1.55
N CYS A 186 6.75 0.46 -0.42
CA CYS A 186 5.91 0.08 0.73
C CYS A 186 4.77 -0.89 0.32
N VAL A 187 3.49 -0.45 0.34
CA VAL A 187 2.32 -1.25 -0.10
C VAL A 187 2.36 -1.58 -1.59
N GLY A 188 3.05 -0.76 -2.38
CA GLY A 188 3.36 -1.04 -3.77
C GLY A 188 4.12 -2.36 -3.94
N GLY A 189 4.90 -2.80 -2.93
CA GLY A 189 5.58 -4.09 -2.90
C GLY A 189 4.60 -5.28 -3.01
N SER A 190 3.50 -5.25 -2.26
CA SER A 190 2.45 -6.27 -2.39
C SER A 190 1.78 -6.20 -3.76
N THR A 191 1.43 -4.99 -4.21
CA THR A 191 0.79 -4.76 -5.50
C THR A 191 1.64 -5.31 -6.65
N GLY A 192 2.93 -4.97 -6.68
CA GLY A 192 3.85 -5.37 -7.75
C GLY A 192 4.15 -6.87 -7.76
N ILE A 193 4.33 -7.51 -6.60
CA ILE A 193 4.55 -8.95 -6.51
C ILE A 193 3.32 -9.72 -7.01
N LEU A 194 2.11 -9.35 -6.56
CA LEU A 194 0.86 -9.94 -6.99
C LEU A 194 0.60 -9.73 -8.49
N ALA A 195 0.94 -8.57 -9.04
CA ALA A 195 0.84 -8.33 -10.48
C ALA A 195 1.84 -9.18 -11.28
N ALA A 196 3.08 -9.30 -10.79
CA ALA A 196 4.15 -10.05 -11.46
C ALA A 196 3.96 -11.57 -11.42
N GLU A 197 3.23 -12.12 -10.45
CA GLU A 197 2.92 -13.56 -10.39
C GLU A 197 1.83 -14.00 -11.38
N THR A 198 1.05 -13.07 -11.94
CA THR A 198 0.04 -13.39 -12.97
C THR A 198 0.71 -13.90 -14.24
N GLU A 199 -0.05 -14.60 -15.10
CA GLU A 199 0.52 -15.07 -16.39
C GLU A 199 1.00 -13.90 -17.26
N PHE A 200 0.25 -12.79 -17.31
CA PHE A 200 0.69 -11.57 -18.00
C PHE A 200 1.95 -10.98 -17.35
N GLY A 201 1.99 -10.89 -16.02
CA GLY A 201 3.16 -10.39 -15.31
C GLY A 201 4.41 -11.21 -15.55
N LYS A 202 4.30 -12.56 -15.53
CA LYS A 202 5.41 -13.48 -15.82
C LYS A 202 5.97 -13.33 -17.24
N GLU A 203 5.17 -12.86 -18.20
CA GLU A 203 5.57 -12.68 -19.59
C GLU A 203 6.19 -11.29 -19.82
N TYR A 204 5.58 -10.23 -19.25
CA TYR A 204 5.91 -8.85 -19.61
C TYR A 204 6.67 -8.06 -18.53
N VAL A 205 6.64 -8.47 -17.26
CA VAL A 205 7.46 -7.84 -16.20
C VAL A 205 8.87 -8.42 -16.22
N HIS A 206 9.84 -7.60 -16.58
CA HIS A 206 11.23 -8.07 -16.70
C HIS A 206 12.12 -7.67 -15.52
N LYS A 207 11.74 -6.69 -14.72
CA LYS A 207 12.45 -6.23 -13.50
C LYS A 207 11.45 -5.78 -12.43
N ILE A 208 11.78 -6.05 -11.18
CA ILE A 208 11.03 -5.57 -10.02
C ILE A 208 12.01 -4.90 -9.06
N VAL A 209 11.70 -3.69 -8.62
CA VAL A 209 12.41 -2.99 -7.55
C VAL A 209 11.45 -2.91 -6.36
N ILE A 210 11.84 -3.45 -5.23
CA ILE A 210 11.07 -3.44 -3.98
C ILE A 210 11.80 -2.54 -3.00
N ASP A 211 11.22 -1.37 -2.71
CA ASP A 211 11.73 -0.39 -1.77
C ASP A 211 10.90 -0.41 -0.48
N GLY A 212 11.50 -0.84 0.62
CA GLY A 212 10.84 -0.97 1.91
C GLY A 212 9.69 -1.99 1.92
N GLY A 213 9.80 -3.08 1.16
CA GLY A 213 8.78 -4.11 1.08
C GLY A 213 8.59 -4.88 2.39
N PHE A 214 7.35 -5.26 2.69
CA PHE A 214 6.97 -6.04 3.87
C PHE A 214 6.60 -7.49 3.51
N ILE A 215 6.56 -8.36 4.51
CA ILE A 215 6.22 -9.78 4.32
C ILE A 215 4.71 -10.05 4.36
N ASN A 216 3.95 -9.27 5.12
CA ASN A 216 2.50 -9.36 5.24
C ASN A 216 1.94 -8.01 5.69
N PHE A 217 0.89 -7.54 5.04
CA PHE A 217 0.34 -6.21 5.31
C PHE A 217 -0.15 -6.05 6.76
N LYS A 218 -0.85 -7.04 7.31
CA LYS A 218 -1.35 -6.95 8.70
C LYS A 218 -0.21 -6.85 9.71
N GLU A 219 0.92 -7.51 9.45
CA GLU A 219 2.09 -7.43 10.31
C GLU A 219 2.76 -6.05 10.21
N SER A 220 2.96 -5.54 9.00
CA SER A 220 3.49 -4.20 8.79
C SER A 220 2.60 -3.13 9.44
N TYR A 221 1.30 -3.22 9.25
CA TYR A 221 0.33 -2.31 9.87
C TYR A 221 0.35 -2.42 11.41
N ARG A 222 0.53 -3.63 11.95
CA ARG A 222 0.70 -3.84 13.40
C ARG A 222 1.93 -3.12 13.94
N ASN A 223 3.07 -3.23 13.24
CA ASN A 223 4.30 -2.56 13.63
C ASN A 223 4.13 -1.03 13.61
N HIS A 224 3.51 -0.51 12.56
CA HIS A 224 3.17 0.91 12.44
C HIS A 224 2.24 1.37 13.59
N TYR A 225 1.19 0.61 13.88
CA TYR A 225 0.22 0.92 14.94
C TYR A 225 0.87 0.97 16.33
N ILE A 226 1.78 0.03 16.64
CA ILE A 226 2.55 0.01 17.87
C ILE A 226 3.55 1.18 17.93
N ALA A 227 4.24 1.46 16.81
CA ALA A 227 5.22 2.55 16.73
C ALA A 227 4.58 3.92 17.01
N GLN A 228 3.29 4.07 16.71
CA GLN A 228 2.48 5.25 17.04
C GLN A 228 1.98 5.27 18.51
N GLY A 229 2.35 4.30 19.32
CA GLY A 229 1.97 4.23 20.74
C GLY A 229 0.56 3.65 21.01
N HIS A 230 -0.08 3.02 20.03
CA HIS A 230 -1.43 2.49 20.17
C HIS A 230 -1.45 1.06 20.76
N ALA A 231 -2.41 0.81 21.67
CA ALA A 231 -2.68 -0.53 22.19
C ALA A 231 -3.40 -1.39 21.13
N LEU A 232 -2.99 -2.65 20.98
CA LEU A 232 -3.55 -3.52 19.96
C LEU A 232 -5.00 -3.95 20.24
N PHE A 233 -5.30 -4.30 21.49
CA PHE A 233 -6.63 -4.81 21.85
C PHE A 233 -7.54 -3.68 22.38
N PRO A 234 -8.80 -3.65 21.95
CA PRO A 234 -9.42 -4.49 20.89
C PRO A 234 -9.34 -3.85 19.50
N VAL A 235 -9.11 -2.55 19.37
CA VAL A 235 -9.28 -1.70 18.18
C VAL A 235 -8.54 -2.23 16.96
N TYR A 236 -7.27 -2.65 17.11
CA TYR A 236 -6.50 -3.21 16.00
C TYR A 236 -7.20 -4.41 15.34
N TYR A 237 -7.81 -5.28 16.11
CA TYR A 237 -8.51 -6.46 15.57
C TYR A 237 -9.84 -6.09 14.91
N GLU A 238 -10.52 -5.09 15.43
CA GLU A 238 -11.79 -4.58 14.92
C GLU A 238 -11.61 -3.80 13.60
N ILE A 239 -10.43 -3.19 13.35
CA ILE A 239 -10.10 -2.58 12.05
C ILE A 239 -10.24 -3.60 10.91
N TRP A 240 -9.81 -4.86 11.13
CA TRP A 240 -9.89 -5.91 10.11
C TRP A 240 -11.30 -6.44 9.87
N PHE A 241 -12.20 -6.30 10.84
CA PHE A 241 -13.63 -6.49 10.64
C PHE A 241 -14.16 -5.44 9.64
N TRP A 242 -13.85 -4.16 9.85
CA TRP A 242 -14.29 -3.08 8.95
C TRP A 242 -13.66 -3.20 7.56
N PHE A 243 -12.38 -3.54 7.46
CA PHE A 243 -11.74 -3.81 6.19
C PHE A 243 -12.51 -4.88 5.39
N ARG A 244 -12.82 -6.01 6.03
CA ARG A 244 -13.57 -7.09 5.38
C ARG A 244 -15.00 -6.67 5.04
N HIS A 245 -15.65 -5.92 5.90
CA HIS A 245 -17.01 -5.42 5.69
C HIS A 245 -17.10 -4.55 4.44
N TYR A 246 -16.19 -3.59 4.27
CA TYR A 246 -16.23 -2.62 3.16
C TYR A 246 -15.62 -3.14 1.86
N THR A 247 -14.57 -3.96 1.92
CA THR A 247 -13.87 -4.45 0.71
C THR A 247 -14.33 -5.83 0.25
N GLY A 248 -14.97 -6.61 1.10
CA GLY A 248 -15.26 -8.03 0.88
C GLY A 248 -14.03 -8.95 0.95
N LEU A 249 -12.84 -8.41 1.24
CA LEU A 249 -11.56 -9.10 1.19
C LEU A 249 -10.97 -9.32 2.60
N SER A 250 -9.98 -10.19 2.68
CA SER A 250 -9.17 -10.33 3.89
C SER A 250 -7.78 -9.76 3.64
N ALA A 251 -7.38 -8.78 4.45
CA ALA A 251 -6.05 -8.16 4.38
C ALA A 251 -4.91 -9.17 4.59
N SER A 252 -5.18 -10.33 5.20
CA SER A 252 -4.19 -11.41 5.34
C SER A 252 -3.79 -12.06 4.01
N LYS A 253 -4.56 -11.83 2.94
CA LYS A 253 -4.22 -12.27 1.57
C LYS A 253 -3.15 -11.39 0.93
N SER A 254 -2.95 -10.15 1.40
CA SER A 254 -1.80 -9.33 1.03
C SER A 254 -0.56 -9.88 1.75
N ASN A 255 0.08 -10.86 1.14
CA ASN A 255 1.16 -11.66 1.73
C ASN A 255 2.34 -11.84 0.76
N PRO A 256 3.15 -10.79 0.55
CA PRO A 256 4.32 -10.84 -0.30
C PRO A 256 5.25 -12.03 -0.06
N LEU A 257 5.45 -12.43 1.21
CA LEU A 257 6.32 -13.57 1.55
C LEU A 257 5.86 -14.89 0.93
N LYS A 258 4.55 -15.05 0.77
CA LYS A 258 3.98 -16.24 0.14
C LYS A 258 4.06 -16.14 -1.38
N GLU A 259 3.66 -14.99 -1.92
CA GLU A 259 3.44 -14.78 -3.34
C GLU A 259 4.74 -14.55 -4.12
N ILE A 260 5.79 -14.01 -3.50
CA ILE A 260 7.10 -13.79 -4.16
C ILE A 260 7.72 -15.06 -4.72
N LYS A 261 7.32 -16.23 -4.20
CA LYS A 261 7.79 -17.54 -4.66
C LYS A 261 7.32 -17.89 -6.08
N ASN A 262 6.31 -17.17 -6.58
CA ASN A 262 5.65 -17.46 -7.86
C ASN A 262 6.12 -16.54 -9.00
N ILE A 263 6.91 -15.50 -8.73
CA ILE A 263 7.41 -14.57 -9.75
C ILE A 263 8.53 -15.19 -10.57
N LYS A 264 8.76 -14.65 -11.77
CA LYS A 264 9.85 -15.05 -12.66
C LYS A 264 10.90 -13.96 -12.87
N SER A 265 10.54 -12.71 -12.59
CA SER A 265 11.38 -11.55 -12.85
C SER A 265 12.51 -11.43 -11.83
N PRO A 266 13.71 -10.99 -12.21
CA PRO A 266 14.75 -10.55 -11.28
C PRO A 266 14.28 -9.44 -10.36
N VAL A 267 14.75 -9.43 -9.12
CA VAL A 267 14.33 -8.47 -8.09
C VAL A 267 15.51 -7.71 -7.52
N LEU A 268 15.38 -6.38 -7.45
CA LEU A 268 16.22 -5.53 -6.63
C LEU A 268 15.47 -5.22 -5.33
N PHE A 269 16.04 -5.60 -4.20
CA PHE A 269 15.55 -5.24 -2.87
C PHE A 269 16.34 -4.06 -2.33
N ILE A 270 15.64 -3.01 -1.95
CA ILE A 270 16.18 -1.82 -1.31
C ILE A 270 15.58 -1.74 0.09
N TYR A 271 16.43 -1.73 1.10
CA TYR A 271 16.03 -1.64 2.50
C TYR A 271 16.89 -0.66 3.27
N SER A 272 16.33 -0.10 4.33
CA SER A 272 17.06 0.68 5.32
C SER A 272 17.22 -0.11 6.62
N LYS A 273 18.40 0.00 7.25
CA LYS A 273 18.61 -0.51 8.61
C LYS A 273 17.86 0.29 9.68
N GLN A 274 17.37 1.49 9.31
CA GLN A 274 16.58 2.38 10.19
C GLN A 274 15.07 2.23 10.00
N ASP A 275 14.61 1.30 9.15
CA ASP A 275 13.19 1.10 8.89
C ASP A 275 12.51 0.41 10.08
N ILE A 276 11.56 1.13 10.70
CA ILE A 276 10.78 0.65 11.84
C ILE A 276 9.42 0.05 11.43
N TYR A 277 9.04 0.14 10.16
CA TYR A 277 7.78 -0.37 9.61
C TYR A 277 7.98 -1.66 8.83
N SER A 278 8.95 -1.69 7.94
CA SER A 278 9.42 -2.89 7.24
C SER A 278 10.74 -3.34 7.86
N LEU A 279 10.63 -3.97 9.05
CA LEU A 279 11.78 -4.33 9.88
C LEU A 279 12.84 -5.10 9.09
N PRO A 280 14.15 -4.80 9.27
CA PRO A 280 15.24 -5.41 8.50
C PRO A 280 15.22 -6.94 8.46
N GLU A 281 14.94 -7.59 9.60
CA GLU A 281 14.85 -9.05 9.67
C GLU A 281 13.68 -9.61 8.86
N LYS A 282 12.59 -8.83 8.70
CA LYS A 282 11.45 -9.19 7.87
C LYS A 282 11.76 -8.98 6.39
N GLY A 283 12.45 -7.88 6.06
CA GLY A 283 12.99 -7.66 4.73
C GLY A 283 13.89 -8.82 4.28
N GLN A 284 14.79 -9.29 5.16
CA GLN A 284 15.65 -10.43 4.88
C GLN A 284 14.85 -11.72 4.61
N MET A 285 13.76 -11.96 5.35
CA MET A 285 12.89 -13.11 5.07
C MET A 285 12.28 -13.05 3.65
N LEU A 286 11.90 -11.86 3.17
CA LEU A 286 11.37 -11.69 1.81
C LEU A 286 12.46 -11.94 0.76
N VAL A 287 13.66 -11.43 0.99
CA VAL A 287 14.85 -11.69 0.15
C VAL A 287 15.14 -13.18 0.05
N ASP A 288 15.16 -13.89 1.19
CA ASP A 288 15.47 -15.33 1.24
C ASP A 288 14.41 -16.17 0.52
N ALA A 289 13.15 -15.75 0.57
CA ALA A 289 12.03 -16.43 -0.09
C ALA A 289 11.97 -16.22 -1.60
N CYS A 290 12.64 -15.19 -2.14
CA CYS A 290 12.66 -14.88 -3.57
C CYS A 290 13.46 -15.94 -4.35
N PRO A 291 12.86 -16.64 -5.33
CA PRO A 291 13.51 -17.74 -6.04
C PRO A 291 14.34 -17.29 -7.25
N THR A 292 14.18 -16.04 -7.69
CA THR A 292 14.80 -15.52 -8.90
C THR A 292 16.16 -14.88 -8.63
N GLU A 293 16.86 -14.48 -9.71
CA GLU A 293 18.02 -13.60 -9.58
C GLU A 293 17.65 -12.35 -8.77
N LYS A 294 18.48 -12.00 -7.81
CA LYS A 294 18.23 -10.91 -6.89
C LYS A 294 19.47 -10.12 -6.56
N VAL A 295 19.28 -8.81 -6.46
CA VAL A 295 20.25 -7.86 -5.92
C VAL A 295 19.67 -7.31 -4.62
N VAL A 296 20.48 -7.19 -3.58
CA VAL A 296 20.03 -6.68 -2.28
C VAL A 296 20.90 -5.51 -1.87
N LYS A 297 20.27 -4.38 -1.62
CA LYS A 297 20.95 -3.18 -1.17
C LYS A 297 20.39 -2.74 0.19
N TRP A 298 21.25 -2.79 1.20
CA TRP A 298 20.99 -2.28 2.53
C TRP A 298 21.64 -0.90 2.70
N PHE A 299 20.85 0.08 3.06
CA PHE A 299 21.31 1.42 3.38
C PHE A 299 21.35 1.64 4.89
N ASP A 300 22.38 2.34 5.35
CA ASP A 300 22.54 2.67 6.77
C ASP A 300 21.72 3.89 7.19
N LYS A 301 21.31 4.72 6.23
CA LYS A 301 20.61 5.98 6.45
C LYS A 301 19.30 6.04 5.68
N GLY A 302 18.36 6.79 6.22
CA GLY A 302 17.04 7.04 5.67
C GLY A 302 15.98 6.16 6.31
N PRO A 303 14.91 6.73 6.87
CA PRO A 303 13.78 5.97 7.39
C PRO A 303 12.98 5.33 6.24
N HIS A 304 11.92 4.62 6.58
CA HIS A 304 11.01 3.97 5.64
C HIS A 304 10.59 4.90 4.49
N SER A 305 10.73 4.44 3.24
CA SER A 305 10.41 5.19 2.00
C SER A 305 11.23 6.47 1.75
N HIS A 306 12.19 6.83 2.61
CA HIS A 306 13.05 8.02 2.45
C HIS A 306 14.51 7.68 2.12
N VAL A 307 14.80 6.43 1.82
CA VAL A 307 16.17 5.94 1.56
C VAL A 307 16.87 6.74 0.46
N ARG A 308 16.15 7.04 -0.65
CA ARG A 308 16.67 7.81 -1.76
C ARG A 308 17.11 9.21 -1.34
N LEU A 309 16.35 9.89 -0.46
CA LEU A 309 16.64 11.25 -0.01
C LEU A 309 18.01 11.36 0.68
N HIS A 310 18.36 10.34 1.46
CA HIS A 310 19.59 10.30 2.22
C HIS A 310 20.78 9.68 1.47
N ASN A 311 20.55 9.04 0.31
CA ASN A 311 21.57 8.27 -0.42
C ASN A 311 21.38 8.40 -1.93
N GLU A 312 21.04 9.60 -2.43
CA GLU A 312 20.50 9.80 -3.79
C GLU A 312 21.37 9.20 -4.89
N GLU A 313 22.68 9.52 -4.91
CA GLU A 313 23.59 9.04 -5.95
C GLU A 313 23.70 7.51 -5.96
N GLU A 314 23.93 6.91 -4.79
CA GLU A 314 24.09 5.46 -4.66
C GLU A 314 22.78 4.72 -4.95
N TYR A 315 21.66 5.27 -4.51
CA TYR A 315 20.33 4.74 -4.79
C TYR A 315 20.03 4.72 -6.29
N ASP A 316 20.21 5.87 -6.94
CA ASP A 316 19.96 6.02 -8.38
C ASP A 316 20.88 5.13 -9.21
N GLN A 317 22.19 5.05 -8.90
CA GLN A 317 23.12 4.16 -9.58
C GLN A 317 22.79 2.68 -9.39
N THR A 318 22.30 2.30 -8.22
CA THR A 318 21.84 0.93 -7.94
C THR A 318 20.67 0.55 -8.86
N ILE A 319 19.66 1.44 -8.99
CA ILE A 319 18.52 1.20 -9.90
C ILE A 319 18.99 1.18 -11.35
N ILE A 320 19.76 2.19 -11.80
CA ILE A 320 20.25 2.28 -13.18
C ILE A 320 21.00 1.01 -13.58
N SER A 321 21.87 0.52 -12.69
CA SER A 321 22.66 -0.69 -12.95
C SER A 321 21.83 -1.95 -13.03
N PHE A 322 20.76 -2.02 -12.23
CA PHE A 322 19.88 -3.19 -12.20
C PHE A 322 18.90 -3.25 -13.37
N VAL A 323 18.37 -2.11 -13.84
CA VAL A 323 17.31 -2.10 -14.87
C VAL A 323 17.84 -2.02 -16.30
N LYS A 324 19.12 -1.72 -16.49
CA LYS A 324 19.81 -1.83 -17.80
C LYS A 324 19.92 -3.27 -18.25
#